data_2db284af7d259574eb19486f05989852
#
_entry.id   2db284af7d259574eb19486f05989852
#
_cell.length_a   1.000
_cell.length_b   1.000
_cell.length_c   1.000
_cell.angle_alpha   90.00
_cell.angle_beta   90.00
_cell.angle_gamma   90.00
#
_symmetry.space_group_name_H-M   'P 1'
#
loop_
_entity.id
_entity.type
_entity.pdbx_description
1 polymer ?
#
loop_
_entity_poly.entity_id
_entity_poly.type
_entity_poly.pdbx_seq_one_letter_code
_entity_poly.pdbx_strand_id
1 'polypeptide(L)'
;FQVDVSTAPPAFTKRAPQRPKKMDAKQKADFEKALQAWKDEETAFNRAHAGEWEKWLPEFGKYQVLVNNYNGAEWTDPVKQAFTAYVLQGGGLVNVHAANNAFTNWEEFNEMICFGWRGETFKDRVAVDDATGKAVAVPREKEKFQDRGFGSGHGPKHAFVLKGRNMDHPIQKGMPVEWLHASDELYHRMRGDAGHVDILASAYSSPEDHAKGTGMHEPMVWWAKFGQGRVVTTSMGHLMGGVPLDPLHCVGFQTVFARSVEWAATNKVTLEVPKEFPTKDKESVVEPSKVSWKRSN
;
A
#
# COMPACT_ATOMS: atom_id res chain seq x y z
N PHE A 1 -16.38 1.63 -15.37
CA PHE A 1 -15.18 2.44 -15.53
C PHE A 1 -14.59 2.22 -16.93
N GLN A 2 -14.10 3.29 -17.54
CA GLN A 2 -13.14 3.18 -18.65
C GLN A 2 -11.74 3.26 -18.03
N VAL A 3 -10.87 2.35 -18.41
CA VAL A 3 -9.53 2.19 -17.80
C VAL A 3 -8.46 2.27 -18.86
N ASP A 4 -7.49 3.14 -18.65
CA ASP A 4 -6.25 3.18 -19.41
C ASP A 4 -5.10 2.76 -18.48
N VAL A 5 -4.06 2.14 -19.01
CA VAL A 5 -2.91 1.68 -18.26
C VAL A 5 -1.68 2.43 -18.71
N SER A 6 -0.98 3.06 -17.76
CA SER A 6 0.33 3.65 -17.98
C SER A 6 1.39 2.83 -17.24
N THR A 7 2.43 2.41 -17.96
CA THR A 7 3.55 1.68 -17.39
C THR A 7 4.76 2.59 -17.36
N ALA A 8 5.40 2.70 -16.21
CA ALA A 8 6.65 3.44 -16.10
C ALA A 8 7.76 2.77 -16.95
N PRO A 9 8.74 3.52 -17.42
CA PRO A 9 9.89 2.96 -18.12
C PRO A 9 10.64 1.92 -17.29
N PRO A 10 11.47 1.08 -17.92
CA PRO A 10 12.24 0.06 -17.22
C PRO A 10 13.10 0.65 -16.08
N ALA A 11 13.17 -0.06 -14.97
CA ALA A 11 14.02 0.27 -13.83
C ALA A 11 15.02 -0.85 -13.56
N PHE A 12 16.19 -0.50 -13.02
CA PHE A 12 17.17 -1.48 -12.61
C PHE A 12 16.69 -2.22 -11.38
N THR A 13 16.43 -3.52 -11.52
CA THR A 13 15.80 -4.35 -10.46
C THR A 13 16.77 -5.29 -9.75
N LYS A 14 18.02 -5.39 -10.21
CA LYS A 14 19.02 -6.24 -9.58
C LYS A 14 19.37 -5.70 -8.20
N ARG A 15 19.20 -6.53 -7.17
CA ARG A 15 19.53 -6.12 -5.80
C ARG A 15 21.03 -5.93 -5.63
N ALA A 16 21.39 -4.87 -4.88
CA ALA A 16 22.78 -4.67 -4.48
C ALA A 16 23.30 -5.86 -3.65
N PRO A 17 24.61 -6.19 -3.76
CA PRO A 17 25.22 -7.18 -2.89
C PRO A 17 25.00 -6.81 -1.42
N GLN A 18 24.59 -7.79 -0.62
CA GLN A 18 24.38 -7.56 0.81
C GLN A 18 25.72 -7.69 1.56
N ARG A 19 25.98 -6.72 2.41
CA ARG A 19 27.19 -6.72 3.24
C ARG A 19 27.05 -7.75 4.37
N PRO A 20 27.91 -8.80 4.45
CA PRO A 20 27.93 -9.72 5.58
C PRO A 20 28.27 -9.01 6.90
N LYS A 21 27.73 -9.49 8.02
CA LYS A 21 27.98 -8.90 9.36
C LYS A 21 29.44 -8.95 9.78
N LYS A 22 30.16 -9.97 9.36
CA LYS A 22 31.62 -10.14 9.60
C LYS A 22 32.27 -10.53 8.29
N MET A 23 33.43 -9.96 7.99
CA MET A 23 34.22 -10.25 6.80
C MET A 23 35.71 -10.21 7.14
N ASP A 24 36.49 -11.17 6.61
CA ASP A 24 37.92 -11.06 6.54
C ASP A 24 38.35 -10.08 5.42
N ALA A 25 39.65 -9.80 5.30
CA ALA A 25 40.18 -8.84 4.33
C ALA A 25 39.87 -9.26 2.87
N LYS A 26 39.92 -10.55 2.54
CA LYS A 26 39.60 -11.07 1.21
C LYS A 26 38.11 -10.91 0.89
N GLN A 27 37.25 -11.32 1.81
CA GLN A 27 35.80 -11.17 1.68
C GLN A 27 35.37 -9.72 1.53
N LYS A 28 36.09 -8.77 2.23
CA LYS A 28 35.84 -7.34 2.08
C LYS A 28 36.20 -6.86 0.68
N ALA A 29 37.36 -7.24 0.16
CA ALA A 29 37.78 -6.88 -1.19
C ALA A 29 36.84 -7.46 -2.27
N ASP A 30 36.42 -8.71 -2.12
CA ASP A 30 35.47 -9.35 -3.02
C ASP A 30 34.08 -8.66 -2.99
N PHE A 31 33.61 -8.27 -1.79
CA PHE A 31 32.38 -7.50 -1.64
C PHE A 31 32.46 -6.13 -2.30
N GLU A 32 33.55 -5.39 -2.07
CA GLU A 32 33.76 -4.07 -2.68
C GLU A 32 33.80 -4.15 -4.21
N LYS A 33 34.45 -5.18 -4.76
CA LYS A 33 34.48 -5.44 -6.21
C LYS A 33 33.06 -5.76 -6.74
N ALA A 34 32.32 -6.63 -6.05
CA ALA A 34 30.95 -6.97 -6.44
C ALA A 34 30.02 -5.76 -6.36
N LEU A 35 30.18 -4.91 -5.33
CA LEU A 35 29.39 -3.68 -5.18
C LEU A 35 29.71 -2.67 -6.28
N GLN A 36 30.99 -2.55 -6.66
CA GLN A 36 31.38 -1.64 -7.76
C GLN A 36 30.81 -2.13 -9.09
N ALA A 37 30.93 -3.43 -9.40
CA ALA A 37 30.36 -4.02 -10.60
C ALA A 37 28.84 -3.83 -10.68
N TRP A 38 28.12 -3.95 -9.54
CA TRP A 38 26.69 -3.67 -9.46
C TRP A 38 26.36 -2.21 -9.77
N LYS A 39 27.14 -1.26 -9.21
CA LYS A 39 26.99 0.18 -9.49
C LYS A 39 27.24 0.55 -10.95
N ASP A 40 28.25 -0.06 -11.56
CA ASP A 40 28.56 0.15 -12.97
C ASP A 40 27.43 -0.36 -13.88
N GLU A 41 26.87 -1.54 -13.56
CA GLU A 41 25.73 -2.13 -14.28
C GLU A 41 24.46 -1.26 -14.10
N GLU A 42 24.19 -0.80 -12.89
CA GLU A 42 23.06 0.12 -12.60
C GLU A 42 23.22 1.43 -13.39
N THR A 43 24.42 2.01 -13.37
CA THR A 43 24.73 3.26 -14.09
C THR A 43 24.55 3.10 -15.60
N ALA A 44 25.06 2.00 -16.16
CA ALA A 44 24.91 1.70 -17.58
C ALA A 44 23.42 1.51 -17.97
N PHE A 45 22.68 0.77 -17.17
CA PHE A 45 21.24 0.55 -17.37
C PHE A 45 20.47 1.88 -17.34
N ASN A 46 20.67 2.69 -16.30
CA ASN A 46 19.98 3.97 -16.13
C ASN A 46 20.31 4.94 -17.28
N ARG A 47 21.56 4.96 -17.76
CA ARG A 47 21.95 5.76 -18.92
C ARG A 47 21.23 5.29 -20.20
N ALA A 48 21.12 3.98 -20.41
CA ALA A 48 20.44 3.42 -21.59
C ALA A 48 18.96 3.79 -21.65
N HIS A 49 18.30 3.91 -20.51
CA HIS A 49 16.86 4.19 -20.40
C HIS A 49 16.52 5.64 -20.04
N ALA A 50 17.51 6.53 -19.86
CA ALA A 50 17.29 7.92 -19.43
C ALA A 50 16.30 8.65 -20.35
N GLY A 51 16.43 8.50 -21.67
CA GLY A 51 15.54 9.16 -22.62
C GLY A 51 14.10 8.66 -22.62
N GLU A 52 13.85 7.44 -22.13
CA GLU A 52 12.48 6.94 -21.91
C GLU A 52 11.87 7.61 -20.67
N TRP A 53 12.62 7.73 -19.57
CA TRP A 53 12.20 8.41 -18.37
C TRP A 53 11.96 9.92 -18.57
N GLU A 54 12.78 10.59 -19.38
CA GLU A 54 12.59 12.01 -19.73
C GLU A 54 11.31 12.27 -20.52
N LYS A 55 10.91 11.32 -21.36
CA LYS A 55 9.70 11.41 -22.20
C LYS A 55 8.43 10.93 -21.48
N TRP A 56 8.58 10.15 -20.42
CA TRP A 56 7.45 9.58 -19.71
C TRP A 56 6.81 10.63 -18.78
N LEU A 57 5.73 11.23 -19.25
CA LEU A 57 4.94 12.20 -18.49
C LEU A 57 3.45 11.89 -18.74
N PRO A 58 2.84 11.04 -17.90
CA PRO A 58 1.43 10.71 -18.01
C PRO A 58 0.54 11.94 -17.84
N GLU A 59 -0.50 12.05 -18.65
CA GLU A 59 -1.47 13.15 -18.59
C GLU A 59 -2.52 12.88 -17.50
N PHE A 60 -2.13 12.96 -16.23
CA PHE A 60 -2.99 12.63 -15.08
C PHE A 60 -4.33 13.35 -15.09
N GLY A 61 -4.37 14.59 -15.54
CA GLY A 61 -5.59 15.42 -15.59
C GLY A 61 -6.70 14.92 -16.52
N LYS A 62 -6.44 13.91 -17.35
CA LYS A 62 -7.48 13.26 -18.17
C LYS A 62 -8.40 12.32 -17.36
N TYR A 63 -8.01 11.96 -16.15
CA TYR A 63 -8.69 10.94 -15.35
C TYR A 63 -9.32 11.52 -14.10
N GLN A 64 -10.47 10.98 -13.70
CA GLN A 64 -11.14 11.35 -12.45
C GLN A 64 -10.46 10.71 -11.24
N VAL A 65 -9.81 9.55 -11.45
CA VAL A 65 -9.11 8.80 -10.41
C VAL A 65 -7.92 8.07 -11.00
N LEU A 66 -6.84 8.05 -10.25
CA LEU A 66 -5.65 7.24 -10.54
C LEU A 66 -5.61 6.06 -9.58
N VAL A 67 -5.31 4.88 -10.12
CA VAL A 67 -4.98 3.70 -9.32
C VAL A 67 -3.48 3.51 -9.39
N ASN A 68 -2.80 3.71 -8.28
CA ASN A 68 -1.37 3.52 -8.17
C ASN A 68 -1.07 2.11 -7.60
N ASN A 69 -0.45 1.28 -8.44
CA ASN A 69 0.11 -0.02 -8.05
C ASN A 69 1.62 -0.08 -8.38
N TYR A 70 2.27 1.07 -8.32
CA TYR A 70 3.69 1.20 -8.64
C TYR A 70 4.57 1.05 -7.41
N ASN A 71 5.53 0.15 -7.49
CA ASN A 71 6.62 0.03 -6.51
C ASN A 71 7.94 -0.22 -7.27
N GLY A 72 8.61 0.86 -7.65
CA GLY A 72 9.80 0.80 -8.49
C GLY A 72 10.72 2.00 -8.25
N ALA A 73 11.48 2.36 -9.28
CA ALA A 73 12.40 3.49 -9.24
C ALA A 73 11.68 4.83 -8.99
N GLU A 74 12.41 5.79 -8.46
CA GLU A 74 11.90 7.15 -8.30
C GLU A 74 11.48 7.75 -9.65
N TRP A 75 10.33 8.42 -9.66
CA TRP A 75 9.88 9.17 -10.81
C TRP A 75 10.68 10.45 -10.98
N THR A 76 10.72 10.97 -12.21
CA THR A 76 11.34 12.28 -12.48
C THR A 76 10.57 13.41 -11.80
N ASP A 77 11.22 14.51 -11.49
CA ASP A 77 10.59 15.66 -10.83
C ASP A 77 9.39 16.21 -11.62
N PRO A 78 9.43 16.33 -12.97
CA PRO A 78 8.24 16.74 -13.73
C PRO A 78 7.03 15.84 -13.51
N VAL A 79 7.24 14.51 -13.44
CA VAL A 79 6.15 13.54 -13.19
C VAL A 79 5.62 13.68 -11.77
N LYS A 80 6.51 13.80 -10.77
CA LYS A 80 6.13 14.03 -9.36
C LYS A 80 5.32 15.30 -9.21
N GLN A 81 5.76 16.40 -9.82
CA GLN A 81 5.06 17.69 -9.79
C GLN A 81 3.66 17.60 -10.44
N ALA A 82 3.56 16.97 -11.61
CA ALA A 82 2.29 16.81 -12.32
C ALA A 82 1.32 15.93 -11.50
N PHE A 83 1.81 14.85 -10.88
CA PHE A 83 1.00 13.98 -10.03
C PHE A 83 0.54 14.71 -8.76
N THR A 84 1.44 15.42 -8.09
CA THR A 84 1.12 16.24 -6.91
C THR A 84 0.06 17.29 -7.25
N ALA A 85 0.24 18.02 -8.34
CA ALA A 85 -0.72 19.03 -8.79
C ALA A 85 -2.10 18.43 -9.08
N TYR A 86 -2.14 17.26 -9.72
CA TYR A 86 -3.39 16.54 -10.00
C TYR A 86 -4.15 16.23 -8.71
N VAL A 87 -3.50 15.65 -7.71
CA VAL A 87 -4.16 15.31 -6.45
C VAL A 87 -4.56 16.58 -5.69
N LEU A 88 -3.67 17.58 -5.57
CA LEU A 88 -3.97 18.85 -4.91
C LEU A 88 -5.22 19.55 -5.47
N GLN A 89 -5.44 19.45 -6.78
CA GLN A 89 -6.56 20.09 -7.48
C GLN A 89 -7.87 19.28 -7.42
N GLY A 90 -7.88 18.13 -6.71
CA GLY A 90 -9.10 17.37 -6.49
C GLY A 90 -9.15 16.01 -7.19
N GLY A 91 -8.10 15.61 -7.89
CA GLY A 91 -7.98 14.27 -8.46
C GLY A 91 -8.06 13.18 -7.40
N GLY A 92 -8.75 12.09 -7.71
CA GLY A 92 -8.83 10.92 -6.84
C GLY A 92 -7.56 10.06 -6.96
N LEU A 93 -7.13 9.47 -5.85
CA LEU A 93 -6.03 8.50 -5.83
C LEU A 93 -6.43 7.26 -5.02
N VAL A 94 -6.22 6.09 -5.60
CA VAL A 94 -6.29 4.81 -4.87
C VAL A 94 -4.92 4.16 -4.94
N ASN A 95 -4.27 4.02 -3.79
CA ASN A 95 -2.94 3.48 -3.64
C ASN A 95 -3.04 2.04 -3.12
N VAL A 96 -2.47 1.07 -3.87
CA VAL A 96 -2.70 -0.36 -3.61
C VAL A 96 -1.44 -1.06 -3.17
N HIS A 97 -1.52 -1.75 -2.04
CA HIS A 97 -0.52 -2.67 -1.51
C HIS A 97 0.90 -2.08 -1.55
N ALA A 98 1.82 -2.73 -2.27
CA ALA A 98 3.23 -2.34 -2.33
C ALA A 98 3.48 -0.93 -2.91
N ALA A 99 2.48 -0.28 -3.50
CA ALA A 99 2.63 1.12 -3.90
C ALA A 99 2.86 2.05 -2.69
N ASN A 100 2.44 1.68 -1.47
CA ASN A 100 2.77 2.43 -0.27
C ASN A 100 4.25 2.29 0.16
N ASN A 101 5.01 1.36 -0.43
CA ASN A 101 6.44 1.18 -0.18
C ASN A 101 7.29 2.13 -1.01
N ALA A 102 6.76 2.60 -2.15
CA ALA A 102 7.47 3.48 -3.07
C ALA A 102 7.75 4.86 -2.47
N PHE A 103 8.68 5.57 -3.07
CA PHE A 103 8.90 7.00 -2.89
C PHE A 103 9.16 7.46 -1.44
N THR A 104 10.00 6.74 -0.71
CA THR A 104 10.34 7.09 0.69
C THR A 104 10.83 8.54 0.84
N ASN A 105 11.51 9.09 -0.17
CA ASN A 105 12.10 10.43 -0.14
C ASN A 105 11.21 11.51 -0.82
N TRP A 106 10.04 11.16 -1.30
CA TRP A 106 9.10 12.12 -1.88
C TRP A 106 8.11 12.55 -0.81
N GLU A 107 8.31 13.78 -0.30
CA GLU A 107 7.58 14.29 0.87
C GLU A 107 6.07 14.37 0.62
N GLU A 108 5.67 14.96 -0.52
CA GLU A 108 4.25 15.11 -0.86
C GLU A 108 3.55 13.76 -1.02
N PHE A 109 4.23 12.74 -1.53
CA PHE A 109 3.67 11.38 -1.58
C PHE A 109 3.48 10.79 -0.18
N ASN A 110 4.44 11.02 0.73
CA ASN A 110 4.30 10.59 2.12
C ASN A 110 3.16 11.32 2.84
N GLU A 111 2.92 12.60 2.52
CA GLU A 111 1.77 13.35 3.03
C GLU A 111 0.45 12.82 2.45
N MET A 112 0.39 12.53 1.14
CA MET A 112 -0.80 11.96 0.49
C MET A 112 -1.26 10.66 1.13
N ILE A 113 -0.34 9.75 1.39
CA ILE A 113 -0.67 8.43 1.96
C ILE A 113 -0.65 8.39 3.49
N CYS A 114 -0.21 9.46 4.16
CA CYS A 114 -0.02 9.65 5.59
C CYS A 114 1.05 8.74 6.19
N PHE A 115 0.99 7.45 5.96
CA PHE A 115 1.97 6.46 6.41
C PHE A 115 2.06 5.29 5.43
N GLY A 116 3.17 4.57 5.49
CA GLY A 116 3.40 3.44 4.60
C GLY A 116 4.54 2.56 5.09
N TRP A 117 4.97 1.66 4.24
CA TRP A 117 6.11 0.79 4.50
C TRP A 117 7.40 1.61 4.48
N ARG A 118 7.90 1.93 5.66
CA ARG A 118 9.10 2.76 5.86
C ARG A 118 10.09 2.08 6.80
N GLY A 119 11.35 2.50 6.73
CA GLY A 119 12.42 2.05 7.62
C GLY A 119 12.18 2.49 9.07
N GLU A 120 12.91 1.87 10.00
CA GLU A 120 12.76 2.08 11.45
C GLU A 120 12.97 3.53 11.93
N THR A 121 13.74 4.31 11.17
CA THR A 121 14.09 5.70 11.50
C THR A 121 13.10 6.73 10.96
N PHE A 122 12.13 6.29 10.13
CA PHE A 122 11.14 7.17 9.54
C PHE A 122 10.02 7.43 10.55
N LYS A 123 9.76 8.65 10.93
CA LYS A 123 8.66 9.10 11.81
C LYS A 123 8.19 8.04 12.84
N ASP A 124 7.03 8.22 13.42
CA ASP A 124 6.44 7.28 14.37
C ASP A 124 5.77 6.09 13.66
N ARG A 125 5.67 4.98 14.36
CA ARG A 125 4.81 3.86 13.95
C ARG A 125 3.35 4.28 14.09
N VAL A 126 2.53 3.85 13.15
CA VAL A 126 1.07 4.04 13.20
C VAL A 126 0.40 2.69 13.47
N ALA A 127 -0.47 2.68 14.47
CA ALA A 127 -1.36 1.56 14.79
C ALA A 127 -2.80 2.05 14.87
N VAL A 128 -3.75 1.15 15.13
CA VAL A 128 -5.16 1.51 15.33
C VAL A 128 -5.57 1.18 16.75
N ASP A 129 -6.08 2.16 17.46
CA ASP A 129 -6.70 1.96 18.77
C ASP A 129 -8.01 1.19 18.60
N ASP A 130 -8.11 0.02 19.24
CA ASP A 130 -9.26 -0.87 19.02
C ASP A 130 -10.57 -0.31 19.58
N ALA A 131 -10.50 0.46 20.65
CA ALA A 131 -11.70 1.03 21.29
C ALA A 131 -12.31 2.18 20.49
N THR A 132 -11.47 3.02 19.91
CA THR A 132 -11.91 4.21 19.17
C THR A 132 -11.92 4.03 17.65
N GLY A 133 -11.24 3.03 17.13
CA GLY A 133 -11.05 2.81 15.69
C GLY A 133 -10.12 3.82 15.02
N LYS A 134 -9.50 4.71 15.77
CA LYS A 134 -8.66 5.80 15.21
C LYS A 134 -7.20 5.37 15.07
N ALA A 135 -6.52 6.00 14.11
CA ALA A 135 -5.08 5.91 14.00
C ALA A 135 -4.43 6.54 15.24
N VAL A 136 -3.40 5.88 15.75
CA VAL A 136 -2.59 6.36 16.86
C VAL A 136 -1.11 6.26 16.52
N ALA A 137 -0.38 7.35 16.80
CA ALA A 137 1.07 7.31 16.75
C ALA A 137 1.62 6.52 17.94
N VAL A 138 2.51 5.59 17.67
CA VAL A 138 3.29 4.89 18.70
C VAL A 138 4.72 5.41 18.61
N PRO A 139 5.09 6.39 19.46
CA PRO A 139 6.43 6.96 19.49
C PRO A 139 7.48 5.88 19.75
N ARG A 140 8.65 6.05 19.17
CA ARG A 140 9.72 5.05 19.21
C ARG A 140 10.09 4.61 20.64
N GLU A 141 10.08 5.52 21.57
CA GLU A 141 10.36 5.24 22.99
C GLU A 141 9.27 4.42 23.68
N LYS A 142 8.05 4.40 23.10
CA LYS A 142 6.90 3.60 23.58
C LYS A 142 6.75 2.28 22.84
N GLU A 143 7.54 2.05 21.79
CA GLU A 143 7.53 0.76 21.11
C GLU A 143 7.99 -0.34 22.07
N LYS A 144 7.30 -1.49 22.06
CA LYS A 144 7.72 -2.66 22.85
C LYS A 144 9.14 -3.05 22.44
N PHE A 145 9.91 -3.60 23.37
CA PHE A 145 11.33 -3.97 23.13
C PHE A 145 11.51 -4.85 21.87
N GLN A 146 10.60 -5.80 21.66
CA GLN A 146 10.62 -6.68 20.48
C GLN A 146 10.35 -5.94 19.15
N ASP A 147 9.78 -4.74 19.19
CA ASP A 147 9.46 -3.95 17.99
C ASP A 147 10.52 -2.89 17.68
N ARG A 148 11.40 -2.60 18.65
CA ARG A 148 12.46 -1.60 18.48
C ARG A 148 13.49 -2.07 17.46
N GLY A 149 13.89 -1.16 16.58
CA GLY A 149 14.89 -1.46 15.55
C GLY A 149 14.33 -2.15 14.32
N PHE A 150 12.99 -2.27 14.21
CA PHE A 150 12.33 -2.79 13.02
C PHE A 150 11.55 -1.70 12.29
N GLY A 151 11.74 -1.62 10.99
CA GLY A 151 10.84 -0.90 10.09
C GLY A 151 9.53 -1.69 9.88
N SER A 152 8.76 -1.24 8.91
CA SER A 152 7.55 -1.95 8.49
C SER A 152 7.87 -3.38 8.04
N GLY A 153 6.91 -4.26 8.17
CA GLY A 153 7.05 -5.67 7.83
C GLY A 153 5.71 -6.36 7.69
N HIS A 154 5.76 -7.66 7.49
CA HIS A 154 4.63 -8.58 7.56
C HIS A 154 5.11 -9.94 8.10
N GLY A 155 4.18 -10.76 8.55
CA GLY A 155 4.43 -12.17 8.86
C GLY A 155 4.29 -13.06 7.61
N PRO A 156 4.18 -14.39 7.80
CA PRO A 156 3.76 -15.31 6.76
C PRO A 156 2.38 -14.90 6.21
N LYS A 157 2.13 -15.17 4.93
CA LYS A 157 0.79 -14.99 4.36
C LYS A 157 -0.23 -15.88 5.05
N HIS A 158 -1.37 -15.33 5.41
CA HIS A 158 -2.47 -16.03 6.04
C HIS A 158 -3.78 -15.28 5.80
N ALA A 159 -4.91 -15.96 5.99
CA ALA A 159 -6.19 -15.29 6.04
C ALA A 159 -6.35 -14.55 7.38
N PHE A 160 -6.90 -13.34 7.36
CA PHE A 160 -7.10 -12.54 8.57
C PHE A 160 -8.43 -11.80 8.56
N VAL A 161 -8.99 -11.62 9.75
CA VAL A 161 -10.26 -10.88 9.91
C VAL A 161 -10.00 -9.39 9.82
N LEU A 162 -10.72 -8.73 8.92
CA LEU A 162 -10.82 -7.28 8.86
C LEU A 162 -11.94 -6.79 9.76
N LYS A 163 -11.68 -5.72 10.49
CA LYS A 163 -12.64 -5.00 11.32
C LYS A 163 -12.87 -3.61 10.73
N GLY A 164 -14.09 -3.34 10.28
CA GLY A 164 -14.50 -2.02 9.81
C GLY A 164 -14.47 -1.01 10.97
N ARG A 165 -14.00 0.21 10.69
CA ARG A 165 -13.78 1.26 11.71
C ARG A 165 -14.71 2.45 11.54
N ASN A 166 -14.94 2.89 10.33
CA ASN A 166 -15.90 3.94 10.00
C ASN A 166 -16.98 3.37 9.06
N MET A 167 -18.00 2.74 9.67
CA MET A 167 -19.05 2.05 8.90
C MET A 167 -20.03 3.02 8.21
N ASP A 168 -20.06 4.28 8.59
CA ASP A 168 -20.87 5.32 7.94
C ASP A 168 -20.20 5.87 6.67
N HIS A 169 -18.90 5.64 6.50
CA HIS A 169 -18.18 6.08 5.32
C HIS A 169 -18.72 5.36 4.06
N PRO A 170 -18.94 6.05 2.94
CA PRO A 170 -19.55 5.45 1.73
C PRO A 170 -18.86 4.17 1.26
N ILE A 171 -17.54 4.06 1.38
CA ILE A 171 -16.79 2.85 1.02
C ILE A 171 -17.23 1.65 1.87
N GLN A 172 -17.47 1.84 3.18
CA GLN A 172 -17.79 0.77 4.14
C GLN A 172 -19.29 0.49 4.29
N LYS A 173 -20.12 1.46 3.94
CA LYS A 173 -21.56 1.41 4.19
C LYS A 173 -22.20 0.13 3.65
N GLY A 174 -22.91 -0.60 4.53
CA GLY A 174 -23.60 -1.84 4.19
C GLY A 174 -22.72 -3.09 4.16
N MET A 175 -21.42 -2.99 4.42
CA MET A 175 -20.55 -4.16 4.62
C MET A 175 -20.75 -4.74 6.04
N PRO A 176 -20.48 -6.03 6.27
CA PRO A 176 -20.31 -6.56 7.63
C PRO A 176 -19.19 -5.82 8.38
N VAL A 177 -19.36 -5.63 9.69
CA VAL A 177 -18.32 -5.01 10.54
C VAL A 177 -17.03 -5.84 10.54
N GLU A 178 -17.16 -7.16 10.54
CA GLU A 178 -16.04 -8.09 10.49
C GLU A 178 -16.22 -9.07 9.33
N TRP A 179 -15.12 -9.30 8.59
CA TRP A 179 -15.10 -10.25 7.49
C TRP A 179 -13.69 -10.80 7.25
N LEU A 180 -13.62 -12.05 6.77
CA LEU A 180 -12.36 -12.76 6.55
C LEU A 180 -11.79 -12.41 5.17
N HIS A 181 -10.60 -11.83 5.16
CA HIS A 181 -9.81 -11.65 3.95
C HIS A 181 -9.06 -12.94 3.62
N ALA A 182 -8.97 -13.26 2.33
CA ALA A 182 -8.19 -14.40 1.86
C ALA A 182 -6.68 -14.24 2.20
N SER A 183 -5.95 -15.34 2.09
CA SER A 183 -4.52 -15.37 2.44
C SER A 183 -3.72 -14.28 1.76
N ASP A 184 -3.20 -13.32 2.53
CA ASP A 184 -2.48 -12.14 2.09
C ASP A 184 -1.37 -11.77 3.09
N GLU A 185 -0.65 -10.67 2.80
CA GLU A 185 0.34 -10.09 3.69
C GLU A 185 -0.31 -9.07 4.62
N LEU A 186 -0.44 -9.41 5.91
CA LEU A 186 -0.84 -8.44 6.92
C LEU A 186 0.34 -7.51 7.22
N TYR A 187 0.32 -6.30 6.64
CA TYR A 187 1.35 -5.29 6.91
C TYR A 187 1.25 -4.78 8.33
N HIS A 188 2.38 -4.63 8.98
CA HIS A 188 2.47 -4.11 10.34
C HIS A 188 3.64 -3.13 10.51
N ARG A 189 3.58 -2.33 11.58
CA ARG A 189 4.59 -1.31 11.92
C ARG A 189 4.79 -0.29 10.79
N MET A 190 3.75 0.02 10.01
CA MET A 190 3.83 1.12 9.05
C MET A 190 4.12 2.43 9.77
N ARG A 191 4.86 3.33 9.13
CA ARG A 191 5.35 4.58 9.75
C ARG A 191 4.94 5.80 8.97
N GLY A 192 4.67 6.89 9.67
CA GLY A 192 4.26 8.15 9.08
C GLY A 192 3.53 9.05 10.07
N ASP A 193 2.50 9.75 9.57
CA ASP A 193 1.67 10.67 10.33
C ASP A 193 0.27 10.06 10.55
N ALA A 194 -0.17 10.01 11.80
CA ALA A 194 -1.50 9.53 12.19
C ALA A 194 -2.55 10.66 12.31
N GLY A 195 -2.15 11.92 12.12
CA GLY A 195 -2.97 13.08 12.55
C GLY A 195 -4.14 13.43 11.63
N HIS A 196 -4.07 13.09 10.34
CA HIS A 196 -5.03 13.55 9.33
C HIS A 196 -5.62 12.40 8.50
N VAL A 197 -5.78 11.24 9.12
CA VAL A 197 -6.21 10.02 8.46
C VAL A 197 -7.48 9.46 9.10
N ASP A 198 -8.37 8.94 8.27
CA ASP A 198 -9.55 8.19 8.69
C ASP A 198 -9.34 6.71 8.36
N ILE A 199 -9.33 5.87 9.39
CA ILE A 199 -9.18 4.43 9.25
C ILE A 199 -10.53 3.82 8.87
N LEU A 200 -10.58 3.19 7.72
CA LEU A 200 -11.77 2.48 7.27
C LEU A 200 -11.79 1.02 7.75
N ALA A 201 -10.65 0.33 7.70
CA ALA A 201 -10.56 -1.04 8.20
C ALA A 201 -9.17 -1.32 8.79
N SER A 202 -9.12 -2.22 9.75
CA SER A 202 -7.90 -2.70 10.39
C SER A 202 -7.93 -4.21 10.60
N ALA A 203 -6.77 -4.84 10.82
CA ALA A 203 -6.66 -6.24 11.21
C ALA A 203 -5.76 -6.38 12.45
N TYR A 204 -6.06 -7.35 13.31
CA TYR A 204 -5.24 -7.63 14.48
C TYR A 204 -4.02 -8.46 14.09
N SER A 205 -2.82 -7.96 14.35
CA SER A 205 -1.56 -8.65 14.11
C SER A 205 -1.20 -9.50 15.32
N SER A 206 -1.65 -10.76 15.32
CA SER A 206 -1.52 -11.66 16.46
C SER A 206 -0.07 -12.13 16.65
N PRO A 207 0.51 -11.99 17.86
CA PRO A 207 1.77 -12.63 18.19
C PRO A 207 1.69 -14.16 18.26
N GLU A 208 0.49 -14.71 18.38
CA GLU A 208 0.24 -16.16 18.41
C GLU A 208 0.35 -16.77 17.01
N ASP A 209 -0.07 -16.03 15.98
CA ASP A 209 -0.01 -16.48 14.59
C ASP A 209 1.42 -16.51 14.06
N HIS A 210 2.27 -15.58 14.51
CA HIS A 210 3.70 -15.55 14.19
C HIS A 210 4.48 -14.67 15.18
N ALA A 211 5.76 -15.02 15.39
CA ALA A 211 6.64 -14.36 16.36
C ALA A 211 6.88 -12.86 16.14
N LYS A 212 6.50 -12.33 14.97
CA LYS A 212 6.59 -10.90 14.63
C LYS A 212 5.26 -10.15 14.75
N GLY A 213 4.19 -10.81 15.14
CA GLY A 213 2.90 -10.18 15.41
C GLY A 213 3.02 -9.11 16.48
N THR A 214 2.34 -7.99 16.29
CA THR A 214 2.54 -6.80 17.11
C THR A 214 1.63 -6.73 18.33
N GLY A 215 0.59 -7.57 18.37
CA GLY A 215 -0.44 -7.53 19.41
C GLY A 215 -1.29 -6.25 19.36
N MET A 216 -1.37 -5.64 18.19
CA MET A 216 -2.16 -4.42 17.94
C MET A 216 -2.96 -4.56 16.65
N HIS A 217 -4.00 -3.76 16.52
CA HIS A 217 -4.64 -3.58 15.21
C HIS A 217 -3.75 -2.73 14.30
N GLU A 218 -3.52 -3.22 13.10
CA GLU A 218 -2.77 -2.54 12.05
C GLU A 218 -3.74 -1.97 11.01
N PRO A 219 -3.48 -0.77 10.48
CA PRO A 219 -4.34 -0.19 9.45
C PRO A 219 -4.25 -0.96 8.14
N MET A 220 -5.40 -1.33 7.58
CA MET A 220 -5.47 -2.10 6.33
C MET A 220 -6.09 -1.30 5.19
N VAL A 221 -7.04 -0.42 5.49
CA VAL A 221 -7.67 0.53 4.56
C VAL A 221 -7.85 1.86 5.26
N TRP A 222 -7.40 2.92 4.63
CA TRP A 222 -7.55 4.28 5.15
C TRP A 222 -7.68 5.30 4.04
N TRP A 223 -8.18 6.48 4.38
CA TRP A 223 -8.15 7.60 3.46
C TRP A 223 -7.70 8.88 4.15
N ALA A 224 -7.20 9.79 3.34
CA ALA A 224 -6.81 11.14 3.74
C ALA A 224 -7.17 12.14 2.64
N LYS A 225 -7.30 13.39 3.04
CA LYS A 225 -7.44 14.51 2.13
C LYS A 225 -6.07 15.13 1.86
N PHE A 226 -5.73 15.31 0.59
CA PHE A 226 -4.55 16.06 0.18
C PHE A 226 -4.96 17.20 -0.75
N GLY A 227 -4.86 18.45 -0.29
CA GLY A 227 -5.48 19.58 -0.98
C GLY A 227 -6.99 19.40 -1.12
N GLN A 228 -7.49 19.31 -2.35
CA GLN A 228 -8.89 18.98 -2.65
C GLN A 228 -9.06 17.49 -3.02
N GLY A 229 -7.97 16.75 -3.19
CA GLY A 229 -7.97 15.35 -3.59
C GLY A 229 -8.38 14.39 -2.47
N ARG A 230 -8.86 13.23 -2.88
CA ARG A 230 -9.25 12.11 -2.01
C ARG A 230 -8.28 10.96 -2.26
N VAL A 231 -7.49 10.62 -1.26
CA VAL A 231 -6.48 9.56 -1.33
C VAL A 231 -6.93 8.40 -0.47
N VAL A 232 -7.20 7.27 -1.10
CA VAL A 232 -7.48 6.00 -0.39
C VAL A 232 -6.27 5.11 -0.53
N THR A 233 -5.83 4.50 0.55
CA THR A 233 -4.74 3.52 0.55
C THR A 233 -5.21 2.21 1.16
N THR A 234 -4.83 1.10 0.53
CA THR A 234 -4.99 -0.24 1.09
C THR A 234 -3.66 -0.97 1.10
N SER A 235 -3.34 -1.63 2.21
CA SER A 235 -2.18 -2.53 2.31
C SER A 235 -2.47 -3.96 1.84
N MET A 236 -3.72 -4.27 1.48
CA MET A 236 -4.14 -5.55 0.91
C MET A 236 -3.86 -5.63 -0.59
N GLY A 237 -3.87 -6.84 -1.13
CA GLY A 237 -3.80 -7.08 -2.57
C GLY A 237 -2.40 -7.47 -3.06
N HIS A 238 -1.67 -8.25 -2.28
CA HIS A 238 -0.34 -8.73 -2.68
C HIS A 238 -0.41 -9.52 -3.98
N LEU A 239 0.36 -9.08 -4.96
CA LEU A 239 0.54 -9.74 -6.24
C LEU A 239 2.02 -9.90 -6.55
N MET A 240 2.44 -11.14 -6.79
CA MET A 240 3.77 -11.46 -7.29
C MET A 240 3.66 -12.61 -8.29
N GLY A 241 4.49 -12.60 -9.33
CA GLY A 241 4.49 -13.68 -10.33
C GLY A 241 4.64 -15.06 -9.71
N GLY A 242 3.80 -16.01 -10.13
CA GLY A 242 3.81 -17.39 -9.65
C GLY A 242 3.13 -17.66 -8.32
N VAL A 243 2.44 -16.68 -7.70
CA VAL A 243 1.64 -16.89 -6.49
C VAL A 243 0.14 -16.88 -6.82
N PRO A 244 -0.70 -17.53 -5.97
CA PRO A 244 -2.15 -17.49 -6.13
C PRO A 244 -2.70 -16.06 -6.14
N LEU A 245 -3.77 -15.83 -6.90
CA LEU A 245 -4.46 -14.55 -6.99
C LEU A 245 -5.52 -14.36 -5.88
N ASP A 246 -5.55 -15.23 -4.90
CA ASP A 246 -6.56 -15.24 -3.83
C ASP A 246 -6.77 -13.86 -3.16
N PRO A 247 -5.72 -13.08 -2.84
CA PRO A 247 -5.91 -11.74 -2.30
C PRO A 247 -6.74 -10.84 -3.22
N LEU A 248 -6.48 -10.90 -4.53
CA LEU A 248 -7.18 -10.08 -5.54
C LEU A 248 -8.57 -10.64 -5.88
N HIS A 249 -8.75 -11.96 -5.78
CA HIS A 249 -10.02 -12.62 -6.00
C HIS A 249 -10.91 -12.66 -4.74
N CYS A 250 -10.40 -12.22 -3.58
CA CYS A 250 -11.23 -12.04 -2.40
C CYS A 250 -12.31 -10.99 -2.66
N VAL A 251 -13.58 -11.39 -2.59
CA VAL A 251 -14.72 -10.51 -2.91
C VAL A 251 -14.76 -9.30 -1.99
N GLY A 252 -14.33 -9.46 -0.73
CA GLY A 252 -14.18 -8.34 0.20
C GLY A 252 -13.18 -7.30 -0.29
N PHE A 253 -11.99 -7.73 -0.73
CA PHE A 253 -11.00 -6.84 -1.33
C PHE A 253 -11.52 -6.18 -2.61
N GLN A 254 -12.09 -6.97 -3.54
CA GLN A 254 -12.65 -6.43 -4.79
C GLN A 254 -13.70 -5.35 -4.51
N THR A 255 -14.56 -5.57 -3.51
CA THR A 255 -15.62 -4.61 -3.13
C THR A 255 -15.01 -3.33 -2.56
N VAL A 256 -14.09 -3.44 -1.60
CA VAL A 256 -13.38 -2.28 -1.01
C VAL A 256 -12.64 -1.50 -2.10
N PHE A 257 -11.91 -2.18 -2.97
CA PHE A 257 -11.15 -1.56 -4.05
C PHE A 257 -12.06 -0.82 -5.04
N ALA A 258 -13.09 -1.48 -5.57
CA ALA A 258 -14.00 -0.87 -6.56
C ALA A 258 -14.75 0.33 -5.98
N ARG A 259 -15.21 0.24 -4.72
CA ARG A 259 -15.85 1.36 -4.02
C ARG A 259 -14.87 2.50 -3.71
N SER A 260 -13.60 2.18 -3.40
CA SER A 260 -12.56 3.20 -3.21
C SER A 260 -12.31 3.98 -4.50
N VAL A 261 -12.24 3.29 -5.63
CA VAL A 261 -12.10 3.92 -6.95
C VAL A 261 -13.30 4.81 -7.27
N GLU A 262 -14.52 4.31 -7.07
CA GLU A 262 -15.74 5.09 -7.30
C GLU A 262 -15.81 6.33 -6.40
N TRP A 263 -15.54 6.14 -5.11
CA TRP A 263 -15.59 7.24 -4.13
C TRP A 263 -14.50 8.30 -4.37
N ALA A 264 -13.27 7.87 -4.62
CA ALA A 264 -12.18 8.78 -4.91
C ALA A 264 -12.46 9.64 -6.16
N ALA A 265 -13.09 9.05 -7.18
CA ALA A 265 -13.47 9.74 -8.41
C ALA A 265 -14.65 10.72 -8.21
N THR A 266 -15.69 10.31 -7.45
CA THR A 266 -17.01 10.95 -7.51
C THR A 266 -17.53 11.50 -6.17
N ASN A 267 -16.86 11.16 -5.07
CA ASN A 267 -17.33 11.37 -3.69
C ASN A 267 -18.64 10.60 -3.36
N LYS A 268 -18.99 9.59 -4.16
CA LYS A 268 -20.18 8.76 -3.99
C LYS A 268 -19.83 7.29 -4.20
N VAL A 269 -20.64 6.40 -3.66
CA VAL A 269 -20.58 4.97 -3.92
C VAL A 269 -21.98 4.50 -4.28
N THR A 270 -22.12 3.96 -5.47
CA THR A 270 -23.35 3.31 -5.97
C THR A 270 -23.22 1.80 -6.03
N LEU A 271 -22.00 1.28 -6.01
CA LEU A 271 -21.72 -0.15 -6.03
C LEU A 271 -22.24 -0.80 -4.74
N GLU A 272 -23.19 -1.72 -4.86
CA GLU A 272 -23.72 -2.47 -3.73
C GLU A 272 -22.72 -3.52 -3.22
N VAL A 273 -22.91 -3.97 -1.97
CA VAL A 273 -22.17 -5.12 -1.45
C VAL A 273 -22.73 -6.38 -2.12
N PRO A 274 -21.90 -7.15 -2.84
CA PRO A 274 -22.37 -8.33 -3.55
C PRO A 274 -22.76 -9.45 -2.56
N LYS A 275 -23.63 -10.34 -2.99
CA LYS A 275 -24.09 -11.47 -2.15
C LYS A 275 -22.98 -12.47 -1.82
N GLU A 276 -21.93 -12.50 -2.63
CA GLU A 276 -20.75 -13.33 -2.42
C GLU A 276 -19.77 -12.70 -1.41
N PHE A 277 -20.09 -11.56 -0.77
CA PHE A 277 -19.21 -10.92 0.20
C PHE A 277 -18.85 -11.90 1.33
N PRO A 278 -17.57 -11.95 1.79
CA PRO A 278 -17.16 -12.89 2.84
C PRO A 278 -17.84 -12.60 4.18
N THR A 279 -17.96 -13.64 5.00
CA THR A 279 -18.36 -13.52 6.41
C THR A 279 -17.11 -13.45 7.30
N LYS A 280 -17.29 -13.30 8.62
CA LYS A 280 -16.18 -13.35 9.59
C LYS A 280 -15.44 -14.68 9.58
N ASP A 281 -16.17 -15.79 9.35
CA ASP A 281 -15.63 -17.14 9.50
C ASP A 281 -15.39 -17.84 8.16
N LYS A 282 -15.74 -17.20 7.05
CA LYS A 282 -15.62 -17.79 5.72
C LYS A 282 -15.13 -16.75 4.71
N GLU A 283 -13.97 -17.01 4.13
CA GLU A 283 -13.48 -16.25 2.97
C GLU A 283 -14.35 -16.51 1.72
N SER A 284 -14.29 -15.59 0.79
CA SER A 284 -14.94 -15.71 -0.51
C SER A 284 -13.97 -15.29 -1.60
N VAL A 285 -13.46 -16.28 -2.32
CA VAL A 285 -12.50 -16.12 -3.41
C VAL A 285 -13.22 -16.42 -4.71
N VAL A 286 -13.54 -15.40 -5.50
CA VAL A 286 -14.33 -15.49 -6.72
C VAL A 286 -13.72 -14.62 -7.80
N GLU A 287 -13.59 -15.15 -8.99
CA GLU A 287 -13.21 -14.40 -10.20
C GLU A 287 -14.08 -13.14 -10.35
N PRO A 288 -13.50 -11.95 -10.62
CA PRO A 288 -14.27 -10.70 -10.69
C PRO A 288 -15.46 -10.73 -11.66
N SER A 289 -15.34 -11.48 -12.76
CA SER A 289 -16.38 -11.66 -13.76
C SER A 289 -17.58 -12.50 -13.29
N LYS A 290 -17.43 -13.24 -12.18
CA LYS A 290 -18.44 -14.13 -11.61
C LYS A 290 -19.13 -13.55 -10.38
N VAL A 291 -18.68 -12.40 -9.89
CA VAL A 291 -19.28 -11.69 -8.76
C VAL A 291 -20.57 -10.99 -9.21
N SER A 292 -21.63 -11.07 -8.39
CA SER A 292 -22.93 -10.48 -8.70
C SER A 292 -22.99 -8.97 -8.44
N TRP A 293 -22.19 -8.20 -9.18
CA TRP A 293 -22.14 -6.76 -9.06
C TRP A 293 -23.47 -6.08 -9.39
N LYS A 294 -23.88 -5.17 -8.53
CA LYS A 294 -25.06 -4.31 -8.72
C LYS A 294 -24.75 -2.86 -8.35
N ARG A 295 -25.51 -1.93 -8.89
CA ARG A 295 -25.45 -0.51 -8.53
C ARG A 295 -26.82 -0.05 -8.06
N SER A 296 -26.84 0.72 -6.98
CA SER A 296 -28.04 1.48 -6.59
C SER A 296 -28.22 2.67 -7.54
N ASN A 297 -29.48 3.00 -7.81
CA ASN A 297 -29.85 4.16 -8.62
C ASN A 297 -29.51 5.49 -7.94
#